data_16dadee3718df58ed5ec628bfd7a8c67
#
_entry.id   16dadee3718df58ed5ec628bfd7a8c67
#
_cell.length_a   1.000
_cell.length_b   1.000
_cell.length_c   1.000
_cell.angle_alpha   90.00
_cell.angle_beta   90.00
_cell.angle_gamma   90.00
#
_symmetry.space_group_name_H-M   'P 1'
#
loop_
_entity.id
_entity.type
_entity.pdbx_description
1 polymer ?
#
loop_
_entity_poly.entity_id
_entity_poly.type
_entity_poly.pdbx_seq_one_letter_code
_entity_poly.pdbx_strand_id
1 'polypeptide(L)'
;MNKKQLKIVTGVAIAVLIISIIPMLWISQYLHPFADDYVFGAEVYKIWNETHSFPACVQTAWNVAMTMYHTWQGTYSACFLMALQPGVFGQYWLGTFILIFSLVTSTYTLLYMVMRKLLHSSRLEYLFVSTLFVLMTIQFTWSYYDAFYWYNGAMYYTLFYSMSLFLASLLIGYQLSSSKFKKALIGGASIVLSIIIAGGNFVSGLGMGAILFAAILIMKMEQRKWPRLYITILTIYGIAFLFSVLAPGNAFRQVTIESKPNVVVAFFMAIGKSFEFLSESINIAQILMLMLLSPTLVKAASSSRFKFSHPWLCILITVTLYSSFFFAHSYAMGTRGPGRVQNIYSYLHLW
;
A
#
# COMPACT_ATOMS: atom_id res chain seq x y z
N MET A 1 -27.33 11.19 -10.14
CA MET A 1 -27.53 10.24 -11.28
C MET A 1 -28.70 9.31 -11.00
N ASN A 2 -29.57 9.07 -11.98
CA ASN A 2 -30.58 8.01 -11.86
C ASN A 2 -29.94 6.61 -12.07
N LYS A 3 -30.67 5.53 -11.72
CA LYS A 3 -30.14 4.16 -11.78
C LYS A 3 -29.68 3.73 -13.19
N LYS A 4 -30.36 4.20 -14.24
CA LYS A 4 -30.00 3.89 -15.64
C LYS A 4 -28.69 4.57 -16.05
N GLN A 5 -28.56 5.84 -15.71
CA GLN A 5 -27.32 6.60 -15.95
C GLN A 5 -26.13 5.99 -15.19
N LEU A 6 -26.30 5.66 -13.91
CA LEU A 6 -25.26 5.03 -13.10
C LEU A 6 -24.82 3.69 -13.71
N LYS A 7 -25.75 2.87 -14.23
CA LYS A 7 -25.41 1.60 -14.90
C LYS A 7 -24.59 1.82 -16.15
N ILE A 8 -24.94 2.80 -16.98
CA ILE A 8 -24.20 3.11 -18.21
C ILE A 8 -22.80 3.60 -17.88
N VAL A 9 -22.67 4.59 -16.98
CA VAL A 9 -21.37 5.15 -16.61
C VAL A 9 -20.47 4.10 -15.94
N THR A 10 -21.04 3.22 -15.12
CA THR A 10 -20.31 2.09 -14.53
C THR A 10 -19.78 1.13 -15.61
N GLY A 11 -20.61 0.79 -16.59
CA GLY A 11 -20.20 -0.05 -17.71
C GLY A 11 -19.09 0.56 -18.53
N VAL A 12 -19.18 1.86 -18.84
CA VAL A 12 -18.11 2.61 -19.52
C VAL A 12 -16.82 2.62 -18.70
N ALA A 13 -16.91 2.91 -17.38
CA ALA A 13 -15.74 2.91 -16.51
C ALA A 13 -15.04 1.55 -16.46
N ILE A 14 -15.79 0.44 -16.38
CA ILE A 14 -15.24 -0.93 -16.43
C ILE A 14 -14.55 -1.18 -17.78
N ALA A 15 -15.18 -0.81 -18.89
CA ALA A 15 -14.59 -0.98 -20.22
C ALA A 15 -13.27 -0.18 -20.34
N VAL A 16 -13.25 1.07 -19.89
CA VAL A 16 -12.03 1.91 -19.90
C VAL A 16 -10.95 1.31 -19.01
N LEU A 17 -11.29 0.79 -17.83
CA LEU A 17 -10.33 0.13 -16.95
C LEU A 17 -9.70 -1.10 -17.63
N ILE A 18 -10.53 -1.96 -18.25
CA ILE A 18 -10.04 -3.15 -18.96
C ILE A 18 -9.12 -2.73 -20.12
N ILE A 19 -9.56 -1.78 -20.96
CA ILE A 19 -8.80 -1.27 -22.09
C ILE A 19 -7.46 -0.68 -21.64
N SER A 20 -7.40 -0.03 -20.47
CA SER A 20 -6.16 0.54 -19.96
C SER A 20 -5.19 -0.49 -19.35
N ILE A 21 -5.69 -1.60 -18.82
CA ILE A 21 -4.86 -2.67 -18.26
C ILE A 21 -4.27 -3.59 -19.35
N ILE A 22 -5.02 -3.87 -20.43
CA ILE A 22 -4.57 -4.78 -21.50
C ILE A 22 -3.20 -4.39 -22.07
N PRO A 23 -2.93 -3.13 -22.49
CA PRO A 23 -1.62 -2.75 -22.99
C PRO A 23 -0.51 -2.90 -21.96
N MET A 24 -0.81 -2.64 -20.67
CA MET A 24 0.16 -2.78 -19.59
C MET A 24 0.62 -4.24 -19.45
N LEU A 25 -0.33 -5.17 -19.48
CA LEU A 25 -0.04 -6.62 -19.44
C LEU A 25 0.63 -7.10 -20.73
N TRP A 26 0.28 -6.55 -21.88
CA TRP A 26 0.91 -6.90 -23.15
C TRP A 26 2.37 -6.44 -23.19
N ILE A 27 2.66 -5.21 -22.80
CA ILE A 27 4.03 -4.67 -22.72
C ILE A 27 4.87 -5.48 -21.72
N SER A 28 4.28 -5.97 -20.64
CA SER A 28 5.02 -6.70 -19.60
C SER A 28 5.73 -7.96 -20.12
N GLN A 29 5.30 -8.55 -21.25
CA GLN A 29 5.94 -9.71 -21.86
C GLN A 29 7.34 -9.41 -22.42
N TYR A 30 7.65 -8.15 -22.68
CA TYR A 30 8.94 -7.69 -23.19
C TYR A 30 9.88 -7.18 -22.08
N LEU A 31 9.43 -7.24 -20.83
CA LEU A 31 10.24 -6.80 -19.70
C LEU A 31 11.27 -7.85 -19.31
N HIS A 32 12.37 -7.38 -18.77
CA HIS A 32 13.46 -8.19 -18.24
C HIS A 32 13.99 -7.57 -16.95
N PRO A 33 14.74 -8.32 -16.14
CA PRO A 33 15.38 -7.80 -14.93
C PRO A 33 16.22 -6.55 -15.20
N PHE A 34 16.19 -5.61 -14.25
CA PHE A 34 16.88 -4.34 -14.34
C PHE A 34 17.50 -3.95 -12.98
N ALA A 35 18.67 -3.33 -13.00
CA ALA A 35 19.34 -2.79 -11.81
C ALA A 35 19.35 -3.77 -10.62
N ASP A 36 18.70 -3.40 -9.52
CA ASP A 36 18.68 -4.18 -8.27
C ASP A 36 18.07 -5.59 -8.42
N ASP A 37 17.27 -5.85 -9.48
CA ASP A 37 16.74 -7.19 -9.75
C ASP A 37 17.86 -8.23 -9.89
N TYR A 38 18.96 -7.85 -10.54
CA TYR A 38 20.14 -8.73 -10.66
C TYR A 38 20.80 -8.96 -9.31
N VAL A 39 20.94 -7.91 -8.50
CA VAL A 39 21.61 -8.00 -7.19
C VAL A 39 20.86 -8.93 -6.25
N PHE A 40 19.55 -8.77 -6.15
CA PHE A 40 18.73 -9.59 -5.24
C PHE A 40 18.46 -10.99 -5.78
N GLY A 41 18.27 -11.13 -7.11
CA GLY A 41 17.85 -12.39 -7.73
C GLY A 41 18.98 -13.36 -8.05
N ALA A 42 20.25 -12.91 -8.10
CA ALA A 42 21.39 -13.69 -8.63
C ALA A 42 21.55 -15.07 -7.98
N GLU A 43 21.60 -15.12 -6.65
CA GLU A 43 21.81 -16.39 -5.91
C GLU A 43 20.63 -17.35 -6.11
N VAL A 44 19.39 -16.85 -6.09
CA VAL A 44 18.21 -17.68 -6.30
C VAL A 44 18.14 -18.18 -7.74
N TYR A 45 18.51 -17.34 -8.72
CA TYR A 45 18.59 -17.74 -10.12
C TYR A 45 19.59 -18.88 -10.34
N LYS A 46 20.78 -18.79 -9.71
CA LYS A 46 21.78 -19.84 -9.73
C LYS A 46 21.23 -21.16 -9.17
N ILE A 47 20.65 -21.14 -7.97
CA ILE A 47 20.06 -22.32 -7.35
C ILE A 47 18.93 -22.92 -8.18
N TRP A 48 18.09 -22.07 -8.78
CA TRP A 48 17.03 -22.54 -9.68
C TRP A 48 17.57 -23.30 -10.89
N ASN A 49 18.61 -22.75 -11.55
CA ASN A 49 19.21 -23.40 -12.71
C ASN A 49 19.96 -24.71 -12.38
N GLU A 50 20.56 -24.78 -11.20
CA GLU A 50 21.29 -25.97 -10.75
C GLU A 50 20.37 -27.09 -10.25
N THR A 51 19.27 -26.76 -9.59
CA THR A 51 18.50 -27.75 -8.83
C THR A 51 17.03 -27.88 -9.26
N HIS A 52 16.46 -26.89 -9.92
CA HIS A 52 15.02 -26.74 -10.17
C HIS A 52 14.13 -26.95 -8.92
N SER A 53 14.70 -26.73 -7.73
CA SER A 53 14.04 -26.93 -6.45
C SER A 53 13.49 -25.61 -5.89
N PHE A 54 12.16 -25.45 -5.94
CA PHE A 54 11.50 -24.26 -5.35
C PHE A 54 11.77 -24.11 -3.83
N PRO A 55 11.74 -25.19 -3.01
CA PRO A 55 12.13 -25.08 -1.58
C PRO A 55 13.56 -24.56 -1.39
N ALA A 56 14.52 -25.00 -2.22
CA ALA A 56 15.90 -24.49 -2.18
C ALA A 56 15.95 -22.99 -2.53
N CYS A 57 15.18 -22.55 -3.54
CA CYS A 57 15.06 -21.14 -3.88
C CYS A 57 14.49 -20.31 -2.72
N VAL A 58 13.46 -20.80 -2.02
CA VAL A 58 12.89 -20.13 -0.84
C VAL A 58 13.91 -19.98 0.28
N GLN A 59 14.67 -21.05 0.57
CA GLN A 59 15.74 -21.02 1.58
C GLN A 59 16.83 -20.02 1.18
N THR A 60 17.24 -20.02 -0.09
CA THR A 60 18.25 -19.08 -0.61
C THR A 60 17.76 -17.64 -0.53
N ALA A 61 16.50 -17.37 -0.91
CA ALA A 61 15.88 -16.05 -0.80
C ALA A 61 15.87 -15.54 0.65
N TRP A 62 15.64 -16.44 1.63
CA TRP A 62 15.74 -16.09 3.04
C TRP A 62 17.18 -15.73 3.42
N ASN A 63 18.17 -16.49 2.96
CA ASN A 63 19.59 -16.20 3.23
C ASN A 63 20.00 -14.84 2.63
N VAL A 64 19.56 -14.53 1.40
CA VAL A 64 19.78 -13.22 0.78
C VAL A 64 19.15 -12.11 1.62
N ALA A 65 17.90 -12.29 2.07
CA ALA A 65 17.23 -11.31 2.91
C ALA A 65 17.98 -11.06 4.23
N MET A 66 18.51 -12.11 4.87
CA MET A 66 19.31 -11.99 6.08
C MET A 66 20.69 -11.35 5.82
N THR A 67 21.33 -11.65 4.72
CA THR A 67 22.56 -10.95 4.30
C THR A 67 22.29 -9.45 4.14
N MET A 68 21.22 -9.08 3.42
CA MET A 68 20.83 -7.68 3.24
C MET A 68 20.48 -6.99 4.57
N TYR A 69 19.85 -7.71 5.49
CA TYR A 69 19.53 -7.22 6.84
C TYR A 69 20.79 -6.77 7.60
N HIS A 70 21.88 -7.51 7.46
CA HIS A 70 23.14 -7.20 8.13
C HIS A 70 24.01 -6.20 7.37
N THR A 71 23.92 -6.12 6.03
CA THR A 71 24.89 -5.39 5.21
C THR A 71 24.34 -4.15 4.50
N TRP A 72 22.99 -4.06 4.29
CA TRP A 72 22.43 -3.01 3.45
C TRP A 72 21.15 -2.36 3.96
N GLN A 73 20.12 -3.16 4.27
CA GLN A 73 18.80 -2.63 4.70
C GLN A 73 17.99 -3.65 5.48
N GLY A 74 17.30 -3.18 6.52
CA GLY A 74 16.53 -4.03 7.42
C GLY A 74 15.14 -4.46 6.94
N THR A 75 14.75 -4.18 5.71
CA THR A 75 13.42 -4.47 5.17
C THR A 75 13.30 -5.93 4.74
N TYR A 76 13.32 -6.84 5.72
CA TYR A 76 13.48 -8.29 5.55
C TYR A 76 12.43 -8.93 4.63
N SER A 77 11.15 -8.55 4.74
CA SER A 77 10.08 -9.11 3.89
C SER A 77 10.23 -8.66 2.44
N ALA A 78 10.60 -7.40 2.24
CA ALA A 78 10.85 -6.88 0.89
C ALA A 78 12.08 -7.54 0.27
N CYS A 79 13.20 -7.63 0.98
CA CYS A 79 14.41 -8.29 0.50
C CYS A 79 14.15 -9.75 0.12
N PHE A 80 13.35 -10.47 0.92
CA PHE A 80 12.94 -11.84 0.61
C PHE A 80 12.15 -11.92 -0.72
N LEU A 81 11.15 -11.05 -0.90
CA LEU A 81 10.35 -11.03 -2.13
C LEU A 81 11.16 -10.56 -3.35
N MET A 82 12.11 -9.63 -3.17
CA MET A 82 13.05 -9.19 -4.20
C MET A 82 13.94 -10.34 -4.67
N ALA A 83 14.43 -11.16 -3.73
CA ALA A 83 15.25 -12.32 -4.06
C ALA A 83 14.45 -13.41 -4.79
N LEU A 84 13.18 -13.62 -4.38
CA LEU A 84 12.28 -14.63 -4.97
C LEU A 84 11.45 -14.06 -6.12
N GLN A 85 11.96 -13.09 -6.86
CA GLN A 85 11.26 -12.44 -7.98
C GLN A 85 10.93 -13.42 -9.11
N PRO A 86 9.82 -13.19 -9.86
CA PRO A 86 9.44 -14.06 -10.97
C PRO A 86 10.50 -14.17 -12.08
N GLY A 87 11.36 -13.17 -12.20
CA GLY A 87 12.47 -13.14 -13.18
C GLY A 87 13.48 -14.28 -12.99
N VAL A 88 13.68 -14.76 -11.75
CA VAL A 88 14.61 -15.89 -11.48
C VAL A 88 14.11 -17.20 -12.07
N PHE A 89 12.78 -17.30 -12.35
CA PHE A 89 12.12 -18.45 -12.97
C PHE A 89 11.87 -18.23 -14.47
N GLY A 90 12.45 -17.19 -15.09
CA GLY A 90 12.22 -16.83 -16.48
C GLY A 90 10.84 -16.22 -16.77
N GLN A 91 10.09 -15.81 -15.76
CA GLN A 91 8.71 -15.33 -15.87
C GLN A 91 8.57 -13.88 -15.37
N TYR A 92 9.44 -12.97 -15.82
CA TYR A 92 9.50 -11.60 -15.31
C TYR A 92 8.16 -10.83 -15.45
N TRP A 93 7.41 -11.09 -16.52
CA TRP A 93 6.08 -10.50 -16.77
C TRP A 93 5.06 -10.76 -15.66
N LEU A 94 5.19 -11.89 -14.94
CA LEU A 94 4.32 -12.20 -13.80
C LEU A 94 4.41 -11.12 -12.69
N GLY A 95 5.55 -10.42 -12.57
CA GLY A 95 5.69 -9.32 -11.64
C GLY A 95 4.64 -8.25 -11.86
N THR A 96 4.50 -7.75 -13.08
CA THR A 96 3.49 -6.76 -13.46
C THR A 96 2.06 -7.27 -13.23
N PHE A 97 1.79 -8.53 -13.58
CA PHE A 97 0.49 -9.14 -13.33
C PHE A 97 0.14 -9.18 -11.84
N ILE A 98 1.07 -9.65 -11.00
CA ILE A 98 0.88 -9.73 -9.54
C ILE A 98 0.62 -8.33 -8.96
N LEU A 99 1.35 -7.32 -9.40
CA LEU A 99 1.23 -5.95 -8.91
C LEU A 99 -0.11 -5.32 -9.28
N ILE A 100 -0.52 -5.40 -10.55
CA ILE A 100 -1.82 -4.88 -11.00
C ILE A 100 -2.96 -5.66 -10.33
N PHE A 101 -2.89 -7.00 -10.32
CA PHE A 101 -3.91 -7.84 -9.71
C PHE A 101 -4.07 -7.56 -8.21
N SER A 102 -2.96 -7.44 -7.47
CA SER A 102 -3.01 -7.13 -6.03
C SER A 102 -3.57 -5.74 -5.77
N LEU A 103 -3.19 -4.73 -6.56
CA LEU A 103 -3.70 -3.36 -6.43
C LEU A 103 -5.21 -3.29 -6.70
N VAL A 104 -5.66 -3.92 -7.78
CA VAL A 104 -7.09 -3.96 -8.14
C VAL A 104 -7.88 -4.69 -7.05
N THR A 105 -7.48 -5.92 -6.71
CA THR A 105 -8.24 -6.75 -5.77
C THR A 105 -8.25 -6.17 -4.36
N SER A 106 -7.14 -5.61 -3.86
CA SER A 106 -7.09 -4.98 -2.53
C SER A 106 -7.98 -3.74 -2.45
N THR A 107 -7.97 -2.90 -3.49
CA THR A 107 -8.81 -1.69 -3.57
C THR A 107 -10.30 -2.06 -3.62
N TYR A 108 -10.68 -3.00 -4.50
CA TYR A 108 -12.07 -3.49 -4.53
C TYR A 108 -12.50 -4.12 -3.20
N THR A 109 -11.62 -4.87 -2.53
CA THR A 109 -11.92 -5.51 -1.26
C THR A 109 -12.13 -4.48 -0.15
N LEU A 110 -11.26 -3.47 -0.05
CA LEU A 110 -11.43 -2.42 0.95
C LEU A 110 -12.68 -1.59 0.68
N LEU A 111 -12.92 -1.18 -0.55
CA LEU A 111 -14.13 -0.45 -0.92
C LEU A 111 -15.40 -1.29 -0.76
N TYR A 112 -15.33 -2.63 -0.92
CA TYR A 112 -16.44 -3.52 -0.55
C TYR A 112 -16.75 -3.45 0.94
N MET A 113 -15.74 -3.49 1.79
CA MET A 113 -15.92 -3.37 3.23
C MET A 113 -16.50 -2.00 3.61
N VAL A 114 -15.98 -0.92 3.03
CA VAL A 114 -16.47 0.44 3.30
C VAL A 114 -17.86 0.65 2.71
N MET A 115 -18.02 0.54 1.40
CA MET A 115 -19.25 0.92 0.70
C MET A 115 -20.42 -0.03 1.01
N ARG A 116 -20.17 -1.36 0.96
CA ARG A 116 -21.23 -2.36 1.10
C ARG A 116 -21.52 -2.73 2.55
N LYS A 117 -20.48 -2.81 3.39
CA LYS A 117 -20.63 -3.30 4.77
C LYS A 117 -20.81 -2.19 5.79
N LEU A 118 -20.12 -1.06 5.65
CA LEU A 118 -20.24 0.07 6.57
C LEU A 118 -21.30 1.08 6.12
N LEU A 119 -21.28 1.48 4.83
CA LEU A 119 -22.20 2.51 4.29
C LEU A 119 -23.49 1.94 3.69
N HIS A 120 -23.64 0.62 3.63
CA HIS A 120 -24.82 -0.08 3.10
C HIS A 120 -25.25 0.37 1.68
N SER A 121 -24.32 0.84 0.86
CA SER A 121 -24.57 1.28 -0.51
C SER A 121 -25.04 0.13 -1.41
N SER A 122 -25.68 0.41 -2.54
CA SER A 122 -26.09 -0.60 -3.51
C SER A 122 -24.86 -1.24 -4.20
N ARG A 123 -25.03 -2.46 -4.77
CA ARG A 123 -23.97 -3.13 -5.53
C ARG A 123 -23.45 -2.27 -6.68
N LEU A 124 -24.36 -1.54 -7.34
CA LEU A 124 -23.99 -0.69 -8.47
C LEU A 124 -23.15 0.52 -8.05
N GLU A 125 -23.52 1.18 -6.95
CA GLU A 125 -22.74 2.29 -6.37
C GLU A 125 -21.34 1.82 -5.95
N TYR A 126 -21.25 0.67 -5.30
CA TYR A 126 -19.96 0.06 -4.97
C TYR A 126 -19.10 -0.21 -6.21
N LEU A 127 -19.66 -0.86 -7.25
CA LEU A 127 -18.93 -1.14 -8.48
C LEU A 127 -18.47 0.14 -9.17
N PHE A 128 -19.33 1.15 -9.24
CA PHE A 128 -19.00 2.44 -9.81
C PHE A 128 -17.83 3.12 -9.10
N VAL A 129 -17.95 3.27 -7.76
CA VAL A 129 -16.90 3.91 -6.96
C VAL A 129 -15.60 3.13 -7.06
N SER A 130 -15.63 1.81 -6.90
CA SER A 130 -14.42 0.98 -6.91
C SER A 130 -13.72 1.01 -8.27
N THR A 131 -14.48 0.96 -9.37
CA THR A 131 -13.91 1.00 -10.72
C THR A 131 -13.25 2.33 -11.01
N LEU A 132 -13.92 3.45 -10.72
CA LEU A 132 -13.32 4.78 -10.91
C LEU A 132 -12.11 4.99 -10.01
N PHE A 133 -12.18 4.53 -8.77
CA PHE A 133 -11.06 4.65 -7.84
C PHE A 133 -9.82 3.89 -8.32
N VAL A 134 -9.99 2.63 -8.77
CA VAL A 134 -8.90 1.84 -9.37
C VAL A 134 -8.38 2.51 -10.64
N LEU A 135 -9.29 2.99 -11.51
CA LEU A 135 -8.92 3.69 -12.73
C LEU A 135 -8.06 4.93 -12.41
N MET A 136 -8.48 5.74 -11.43
CA MET A 136 -7.70 6.90 -10.98
C MET A 136 -6.35 6.47 -10.42
N THR A 137 -6.30 5.43 -9.58
CA THR A 137 -5.06 4.93 -8.99
C THR A 137 -4.06 4.48 -10.07
N ILE A 138 -4.53 3.81 -11.14
CA ILE A 138 -3.66 3.38 -12.23
C ILE A 138 -3.29 4.55 -13.14
N GLN A 139 -4.28 5.38 -13.57
CA GLN A 139 -4.05 6.42 -14.59
C GLN A 139 -3.32 7.66 -14.06
N PHE A 140 -3.30 7.88 -12.75
CA PHE A 140 -2.59 9.00 -12.13
C PHE A 140 -1.40 8.55 -11.29
N THR A 141 -0.87 7.36 -11.58
CA THR A 141 0.40 6.89 -11.02
C THR A 141 1.53 7.84 -11.41
N TRP A 142 2.34 8.26 -10.46
CA TRP A 142 3.43 9.22 -10.69
C TRP A 142 4.49 8.71 -11.66
N SER A 143 4.91 7.45 -11.48
CA SER A 143 5.87 6.77 -12.35
C SER A 143 5.40 5.35 -12.65
N TYR A 144 4.89 5.12 -13.86
CA TYR A 144 4.40 3.79 -14.30
C TYR A 144 5.50 2.72 -14.27
N TYR A 145 6.71 3.10 -14.71
CA TYR A 145 7.85 2.20 -14.72
C TYR A 145 8.15 1.68 -13.32
N ASP A 146 8.25 2.58 -12.37
CA ASP A 146 8.53 2.27 -10.97
C ASP A 146 7.34 1.61 -10.23
N ALA A 147 6.13 1.74 -10.76
CA ALA A 147 4.93 1.20 -10.12
C ALA A 147 4.60 -0.24 -10.56
N PHE A 148 4.93 -0.59 -11.83
CA PHE A 148 4.40 -1.82 -12.44
C PHE A 148 5.43 -2.62 -13.22
N TYR A 149 6.53 -2.03 -13.69
CA TYR A 149 7.42 -2.65 -14.67
C TYR A 149 8.80 -3.01 -14.10
N TRP A 150 9.41 -2.19 -13.30
CA TRP A 150 10.62 -2.55 -12.58
C TRP A 150 10.26 -3.30 -11.29
N TYR A 151 10.45 -4.63 -11.29
CA TYR A 151 9.92 -5.49 -10.23
C TYR A 151 10.31 -5.06 -8.82
N ASN A 152 11.61 -4.89 -8.55
CA ASN A 152 12.05 -4.56 -7.18
C ASN A 152 11.53 -3.19 -6.72
N GLY A 153 11.54 -2.19 -7.60
CA GLY A 153 10.97 -0.87 -7.30
C GLY A 153 9.46 -0.94 -7.07
N ALA A 154 8.74 -1.61 -7.96
CA ALA A 154 7.28 -1.70 -7.92
C ALA A 154 6.78 -2.58 -6.77
N MET A 155 7.37 -3.76 -6.57
CA MET A 155 7.03 -4.66 -5.47
C MET A 155 7.25 -3.99 -4.12
N TYR A 156 8.37 -3.30 -3.95
CA TYR A 156 8.75 -2.64 -2.69
C TYR A 156 7.71 -1.61 -2.22
N TYR A 157 6.98 -0.97 -3.14
CA TYR A 157 5.99 0.05 -2.79
C TYR A 157 4.56 -0.36 -3.15
N THR A 158 4.26 -0.71 -4.40
CA THR A 158 2.89 -1.00 -4.85
C THR A 158 2.32 -2.26 -4.20
N LEU A 159 3.12 -3.33 -4.03
CA LEU A 159 2.63 -4.55 -3.38
C LEU A 159 2.38 -4.33 -1.89
N PHE A 160 3.29 -3.66 -1.17
CA PHE A 160 3.12 -3.38 0.26
C PHE A 160 1.98 -2.40 0.53
N TYR A 161 1.72 -1.46 -0.38
CA TYR A 161 0.50 -0.65 -0.35
C TYR A 161 -0.76 -1.54 -0.48
N SER A 162 -0.79 -2.42 -1.47
CA SER A 162 -1.90 -3.36 -1.67
C SER A 162 -2.12 -4.27 -0.46
N MET A 163 -1.05 -4.78 0.15
CA MET A 163 -1.11 -5.55 1.41
C MET A 163 -1.69 -4.72 2.56
N SER A 164 -1.38 -3.42 2.63
CA SER A 164 -1.93 -2.51 3.65
C SER A 164 -3.45 -2.31 3.48
N LEU A 165 -3.95 -2.23 2.23
CA LEU A 165 -5.38 -2.20 1.96
C LEU A 165 -6.09 -3.51 2.34
N PHE A 166 -5.45 -4.67 2.10
CA PHE A 166 -5.96 -5.95 2.58
C PHE A 166 -5.99 -6.02 4.09
N LEU A 167 -4.95 -5.56 4.80
CA LEU A 167 -4.94 -5.51 6.25
C LEU A 167 -6.10 -4.65 6.79
N ALA A 168 -6.31 -3.46 6.23
CA ALA A 168 -7.45 -2.61 6.59
C ALA A 168 -8.79 -3.32 6.37
N SER A 169 -8.93 -4.05 5.26
CA SER A 169 -10.12 -4.84 4.94
C SER A 169 -10.37 -5.96 5.96
N LEU A 170 -9.31 -6.68 6.36
CA LEU A 170 -9.38 -7.72 7.38
C LEU A 170 -9.79 -7.15 8.73
N LEU A 171 -9.25 -6.01 9.13
CA LEU A 171 -9.59 -5.36 10.39
C LEU A 171 -11.06 -4.92 10.45
N ILE A 172 -11.58 -4.35 9.37
CA ILE A 172 -13.01 -4.05 9.26
C ILE A 172 -13.83 -5.35 9.31
N GLY A 173 -13.42 -6.38 8.56
CA GLY A 173 -14.09 -7.69 8.55
C GLY A 173 -14.13 -8.35 9.94
N TYR A 174 -13.07 -8.22 10.73
CA TYR A 174 -13.03 -8.69 12.11
C TYR A 174 -14.10 -8.01 12.98
N GLN A 175 -14.24 -6.70 12.88
CA GLN A 175 -15.25 -5.96 13.65
C GLN A 175 -16.68 -6.36 13.28
N LEU A 176 -16.92 -6.62 12.01
CA LEU A 176 -18.24 -6.97 11.49
C LEU A 176 -18.60 -8.47 11.70
N SER A 177 -17.64 -9.32 12.01
CA SER A 177 -17.89 -10.75 12.21
C SER A 177 -18.52 -11.03 13.57
N SER A 178 -19.55 -11.90 13.61
CA SER A 178 -20.12 -12.43 14.83
C SER A 178 -19.56 -13.81 15.21
N SER A 179 -19.01 -14.55 14.26
CA SER A 179 -18.46 -15.90 14.45
C SER A 179 -17.09 -15.86 15.13
N LYS A 180 -16.93 -16.58 16.25
CA LYS A 180 -15.63 -16.72 16.95
C LYS A 180 -14.55 -17.33 16.06
N PHE A 181 -14.90 -18.37 15.30
CA PHE A 181 -13.97 -19.02 14.37
C PHE A 181 -13.48 -18.06 13.27
N LYS A 182 -14.41 -17.34 12.63
CA LYS A 182 -14.03 -16.33 11.61
C LYS A 182 -13.16 -15.21 12.21
N LYS A 183 -13.48 -14.76 13.43
CA LYS A 183 -12.62 -13.77 14.13
C LYS A 183 -11.23 -14.30 14.38
N ALA A 184 -11.07 -15.54 14.83
CA ALA A 184 -9.76 -16.15 15.05
C ALA A 184 -8.96 -16.23 13.74
N LEU A 185 -9.58 -16.70 12.66
CA LEU A 185 -8.93 -16.77 11.34
C LEU A 185 -8.52 -15.41 10.81
N ILE A 186 -9.43 -14.42 10.82
CA ILE A 186 -9.15 -13.05 10.36
C ILE A 186 -8.08 -12.41 11.25
N GLY A 187 -8.14 -12.60 12.57
CA GLY A 187 -7.15 -12.09 13.51
C GLY A 187 -5.76 -12.67 13.26
N GLY A 188 -5.66 -13.98 13.06
CA GLY A 188 -4.40 -14.65 12.70
C GLY A 188 -3.83 -14.14 11.37
N ALA A 189 -4.67 -14.07 10.33
CA ALA A 189 -4.27 -13.53 9.04
C ALA A 189 -3.79 -12.05 9.14
N SER A 190 -4.47 -11.24 9.97
CA SER A 190 -4.08 -9.84 10.20
C SER A 190 -2.73 -9.73 10.90
N ILE A 191 -2.43 -10.61 11.87
CA ILE A 191 -1.13 -10.66 12.55
C ILE A 191 -0.01 -11.01 11.55
N VAL A 192 -0.18 -12.09 10.78
CA VAL A 192 0.81 -12.51 9.79
C VAL A 192 1.06 -11.39 8.77
N LEU A 193 0.00 -10.81 8.22
CA LEU A 193 0.10 -9.74 7.23
C LEU A 193 0.76 -8.48 7.82
N SER A 194 0.50 -8.16 9.09
CA SER A 194 1.12 -7.04 9.78
C SER A 194 2.63 -7.20 9.93
N ILE A 195 3.13 -8.41 10.23
CA ILE A 195 4.56 -8.72 10.31
C ILE A 195 5.22 -8.55 8.93
N ILE A 196 4.56 -9.03 7.87
CA ILE A 196 5.06 -8.89 6.51
C ILE A 196 5.15 -7.41 6.11
N ILE A 197 4.11 -6.61 6.36
CA ILE A 197 4.10 -5.18 6.03
C ILE A 197 5.17 -4.41 6.81
N ALA A 198 5.36 -4.73 8.09
CA ALA A 198 6.36 -4.11 8.93
C ALA A 198 7.81 -4.33 8.43
N GLY A 199 8.08 -5.47 7.80
CA GLY A 199 9.36 -5.76 7.13
C GLY A 199 9.42 -5.31 5.66
N GLY A 200 8.46 -4.53 5.19
CA GLY A 200 8.37 -3.99 3.85
C GLY A 200 9.26 -2.75 3.65
N ASN A 201 8.65 -1.62 3.35
CA ASN A 201 9.37 -0.35 3.23
C ASN A 201 9.02 0.61 4.38
N PHE A 202 9.95 1.50 4.73
CA PHE A 202 9.78 2.41 5.87
C PHE A 202 8.67 3.46 5.66
N VAL A 203 8.35 3.81 4.42
CA VAL A 203 7.27 4.77 4.10
C VAL A 203 5.92 4.18 4.44
N SER A 204 5.59 3.03 3.83
CA SER A 204 4.34 2.30 4.13
C SER A 204 4.32 1.82 5.59
N GLY A 205 5.50 1.45 6.12
CA GLY A 205 5.67 1.01 7.50
C GLY A 205 5.26 2.06 8.51
N LEU A 206 5.79 3.26 8.44
CA LEU A 206 5.41 4.37 9.33
C LEU A 206 3.95 4.78 9.12
N GLY A 207 3.52 4.93 7.87
CA GLY A 207 2.16 5.33 7.56
C GLY A 207 1.12 4.33 8.08
N MET A 208 1.33 3.02 7.89
CA MET A 208 0.41 2.00 8.40
C MET A 208 0.40 1.95 9.91
N GLY A 209 1.55 2.10 10.56
CA GLY A 209 1.63 2.24 12.02
C GLY A 209 0.81 3.43 12.54
N ALA A 210 0.92 4.58 11.88
CA ALA A 210 0.14 5.77 12.21
C ALA A 210 -1.37 5.56 12.00
N ILE A 211 -1.78 4.88 10.92
CA ILE A 211 -3.18 4.52 10.64
C ILE A 211 -3.72 3.58 11.73
N LEU A 212 -2.98 2.55 12.11
CA LEU A 212 -3.38 1.63 13.19
C LEU A 212 -3.54 2.36 14.53
N PHE A 213 -2.61 3.24 14.85
CA PHE A 213 -2.67 4.06 16.06
C PHE A 213 -3.90 4.99 16.06
N ALA A 214 -4.13 5.73 14.97
CA ALA A 214 -5.30 6.58 14.80
C ALA A 214 -6.61 5.79 14.91
N ALA A 215 -6.69 4.60 14.29
CA ALA A 215 -7.85 3.73 14.39
C ALA A 215 -8.14 3.30 15.84
N ILE A 216 -7.11 2.98 16.62
CA ILE A 216 -7.25 2.64 18.04
C ILE A 216 -7.83 3.82 18.82
N LEU A 217 -7.30 5.04 18.61
CA LEU A 217 -7.78 6.24 19.30
C LEU A 217 -9.24 6.55 18.95
N ILE A 218 -9.59 6.53 17.66
CA ILE A 218 -10.98 6.75 17.19
C ILE A 218 -11.91 5.72 17.80
N MET A 219 -11.55 4.43 17.76
CA MET A 219 -12.39 3.37 18.34
C MET A 219 -12.53 3.50 19.85
N LYS A 220 -11.47 3.93 20.57
CA LYS A 220 -11.53 4.19 22.00
C LYS A 220 -12.47 5.36 22.34
N MET A 221 -12.44 6.42 21.53
CA MET A 221 -13.34 7.56 21.69
C MET A 221 -14.79 7.19 21.43
N GLU A 222 -15.07 6.47 20.36
CA GLU A 222 -16.41 6.06 19.94
C GLU A 222 -17.02 4.98 20.86
N GLN A 223 -16.27 3.92 21.12
CA GLN A 223 -16.79 2.74 21.82
C GLN A 223 -16.54 2.76 23.34
N ARG A 224 -15.76 3.73 23.83
CA ARG A 224 -15.29 3.83 25.23
C ARG A 224 -14.56 2.57 25.75
N LYS A 225 -14.18 1.64 24.84
CA LYS A 225 -13.46 0.41 25.14
C LYS A 225 -12.21 0.30 24.27
N TRP A 226 -11.16 -0.27 24.83
CA TRP A 226 -9.93 -0.51 24.09
C TRP A 226 -10.10 -1.67 23.08
N PRO A 227 -9.81 -1.47 21.79
CA PRO A 227 -9.93 -2.53 20.78
C PRO A 227 -8.74 -3.50 20.88
N ARG A 228 -8.88 -4.56 21.69
CA ARG A 228 -7.78 -5.49 22.02
C ARG A 228 -7.00 -6.00 20.81
N LEU A 229 -7.69 -6.47 19.76
CA LEU A 229 -7.00 -6.98 18.58
C LEU A 229 -6.13 -5.92 17.91
N TYR A 230 -6.63 -4.69 17.76
CA TYR A 230 -5.88 -3.59 17.14
C TYR A 230 -4.63 -3.23 17.95
N ILE A 231 -4.74 -3.25 19.28
CA ILE A 231 -3.60 -3.03 20.18
C ILE A 231 -2.59 -4.17 20.01
N THR A 232 -3.04 -5.43 20.01
CA THR A 232 -2.18 -6.59 19.78
C THR A 232 -1.46 -6.48 18.43
N ILE A 233 -2.19 -6.14 17.36
CA ILE A 233 -1.62 -5.97 16.03
C ILE A 233 -0.61 -4.81 16.03
N LEU A 234 -0.95 -3.66 16.59
CA LEU A 234 -0.02 -2.53 16.65
C LEU A 234 1.26 -2.86 17.45
N THR A 235 1.13 -3.62 18.54
CA THR A 235 2.29 -4.06 19.34
C THR A 235 3.20 -4.99 18.53
N ILE A 236 2.63 -6.03 17.91
CA ILE A 236 3.39 -6.99 17.07
C ILE A 236 4.00 -6.27 15.87
N TYR A 237 3.21 -5.42 15.22
CA TYR A 237 3.67 -4.56 14.12
C TYR A 237 4.84 -3.67 14.53
N GLY A 238 4.71 -3.01 15.69
CA GLY A 238 5.76 -2.14 16.23
C GLY A 238 7.05 -2.90 16.52
N ILE A 239 6.97 -4.09 17.12
CA ILE A 239 8.14 -4.95 17.37
C ILE A 239 8.80 -5.35 16.03
N ALA A 240 8.01 -5.83 15.08
CA ALA A 240 8.49 -6.23 13.76
C ALA A 240 9.09 -5.06 12.96
N PHE A 241 8.48 -3.87 13.08
CA PHE A 241 8.98 -2.64 12.45
C PHE A 241 10.27 -2.15 13.10
N LEU A 242 10.37 -2.19 14.44
CA LEU A 242 11.61 -1.86 15.16
C LEU A 242 12.73 -2.84 14.79
N PHE A 243 12.44 -4.12 14.66
CA PHE A 243 13.40 -5.09 14.14
C PHE A 243 13.93 -4.67 12.76
N SER A 244 13.06 -4.22 11.84
CA SER A 244 13.47 -3.71 10.54
C SER A 244 14.31 -2.42 10.64
N VAL A 245 13.89 -1.45 11.46
CA VAL A 245 14.56 -0.14 11.60
C VAL A 245 15.94 -0.26 12.26
N LEU A 246 16.07 -1.14 13.25
CA LEU A 246 17.31 -1.33 14.03
C LEU A 246 18.32 -2.28 13.36
N ALA A 247 18.03 -2.74 12.14
CA ALA A 247 18.93 -3.62 11.41
C ALA A 247 20.33 -3.01 11.20
N PRO A 248 21.43 -3.77 11.39
CA PRO A 248 22.79 -3.29 11.19
C PRO A 248 23.01 -2.67 9.81
N GLY A 249 22.42 -3.27 8.75
CA GLY A 249 22.55 -2.79 7.38
C GLY A 249 22.06 -1.36 7.17
N ASN A 250 21.06 -0.90 7.94
CA ASN A 250 20.59 0.49 7.88
C ASN A 250 21.67 1.47 8.33
N ALA A 251 22.47 1.12 9.33
CA ALA A 251 23.56 1.95 9.81
C ALA A 251 24.65 2.10 8.74
N PHE A 252 25.04 1.02 8.06
CA PHE A 252 26.00 1.07 6.94
C PHE A 252 25.50 1.99 5.81
N ARG A 253 24.25 1.81 5.41
CA ARG A 253 23.65 2.64 4.36
C ARG A 253 23.56 4.12 4.78
N GLN A 254 23.30 4.41 6.05
CA GLN A 254 23.17 5.77 6.54
C GLN A 254 24.48 6.55 6.53
N VAL A 255 25.63 5.87 6.62
CA VAL A 255 26.97 6.50 6.53
C VAL A 255 27.23 7.06 5.12
N THR A 256 26.61 6.51 4.09
CA THR A 256 26.76 7.00 2.70
C THR A 256 26.01 8.31 2.43
N ILE A 257 25.21 8.79 3.37
CA ILE A 257 24.41 10.03 3.23
C ILE A 257 25.14 11.16 3.97
N GLU A 258 25.71 12.10 3.20
CA GLU A 258 26.56 13.17 3.73
C GLU A 258 25.84 14.12 4.71
N SER A 259 24.59 14.43 4.44
CA SER A 259 23.80 15.30 5.33
C SER A 259 22.35 14.82 5.48
N LYS A 260 21.87 14.76 6.71
CA LYS A 260 20.46 14.45 7.01
C LYS A 260 19.89 15.50 7.96
N PRO A 261 18.61 15.86 7.78
CA PRO A 261 17.92 16.76 8.72
C PRO A 261 17.81 16.09 10.10
N ASN A 262 17.76 16.91 11.15
CA ASN A 262 17.34 16.39 12.45
C ASN A 262 15.85 16.06 12.45
N VAL A 263 15.40 15.31 13.45
CA VAL A 263 14.01 14.79 13.55
C VAL A 263 12.96 15.92 13.47
N VAL A 264 13.21 17.06 14.13
CA VAL A 264 12.27 18.18 14.16
C VAL A 264 12.17 18.85 12.78
N VAL A 265 13.32 19.10 12.15
CA VAL A 265 13.35 19.66 10.79
C VAL A 265 12.68 18.70 9.81
N ALA A 266 12.97 17.39 9.89
CA ALA A 266 12.36 16.37 9.05
C ALA A 266 10.83 16.32 9.20
N PHE A 267 10.32 16.54 10.41
CA PHE A 267 8.87 16.59 10.66
C PHE A 267 8.20 17.76 9.90
N PHE A 268 8.75 18.96 10.00
CA PHE A 268 8.21 20.11 9.27
C PHE A 268 8.42 19.99 7.76
N MET A 269 9.55 19.41 7.33
CA MET A 269 9.79 19.10 5.92
C MET A 269 8.76 18.10 5.38
N ALA A 270 8.38 17.09 6.15
CA ALA A 270 7.37 16.11 5.72
C ALA A 270 6.02 16.79 5.46
N ILE A 271 5.60 17.70 6.34
CA ILE A 271 4.37 18.49 6.16
C ILE A 271 4.49 19.36 4.90
N GLY A 272 5.54 20.17 4.76
CA GLY A 272 5.73 21.04 3.60
C GLY A 272 5.75 20.26 2.28
N LYS A 273 6.51 19.14 2.24
CA LYS A 273 6.61 18.29 1.05
C LYS A 273 5.31 17.56 0.71
N SER A 274 4.45 17.29 1.68
CA SER A 274 3.13 16.70 1.40
C SER A 274 2.20 17.67 0.69
N PHE A 275 2.21 18.95 1.06
CA PHE A 275 1.45 20.00 0.36
C PHE A 275 2.05 20.33 -1.02
N GLU A 276 3.37 20.40 -1.12
CA GLU A 276 4.08 20.57 -2.39
C GLU A 276 3.68 19.47 -3.38
N PHE A 277 3.73 18.20 -2.95
CA PHE A 277 3.35 17.05 -3.77
C PHE A 277 1.87 17.11 -4.20
N LEU A 278 0.95 17.47 -3.31
CA LEU A 278 -0.46 17.63 -3.64
C LEU A 278 -0.67 18.70 -4.73
N SER A 279 0.03 19.84 -4.64
CA SER A 279 -0.08 20.91 -5.62
C SER A 279 0.43 20.52 -7.02
N GLU A 280 1.43 19.62 -7.08
CA GLU A 280 1.98 19.12 -8.35
C GLU A 280 1.18 17.95 -8.93
N SER A 281 0.60 17.10 -8.08
CA SER A 281 -0.05 15.85 -8.51
C SER A 281 -1.50 16.00 -8.91
N ILE A 282 -2.22 16.98 -8.34
CA ILE A 282 -3.64 17.20 -8.65
C ILE A 282 -3.77 17.88 -10.02
N ASN A 283 -4.48 17.22 -10.93
CA ASN A 283 -4.77 17.71 -12.25
C ASN A 283 -6.29 17.81 -12.52
N ILE A 284 -6.66 18.49 -13.60
CA ILE A 284 -8.07 18.73 -13.92
C ILE A 284 -8.86 17.43 -14.13
N ALA A 285 -8.25 16.38 -14.69
CA ALA A 285 -8.92 15.11 -14.92
C ALA A 285 -9.25 14.41 -13.60
N GLN A 286 -8.34 14.45 -12.61
CA GLN A 286 -8.62 13.95 -11.26
C GLN A 286 -9.77 14.72 -10.61
N ILE A 287 -9.77 16.06 -10.71
CA ILE A 287 -10.84 16.89 -10.16
C ILE A 287 -12.19 16.50 -10.78
N LEU A 288 -12.26 16.36 -12.10
CA LEU A 288 -13.47 15.94 -12.79
C LEU A 288 -13.95 14.56 -12.38
N MET A 289 -13.04 13.59 -12.20
CA MET A 289 -13.39 12.26 -11.72
C MET A 289 -13.86 12.27 -10.26
N LEU A 290 -13.25 13.07 -9.39
CA LEU A 290 -13.71 13.26 -8.01
C LEU A 290 -15.09 13.93 -7.96
N MET A 291 -15.35 14.93 -8.83
CA MET A 291 -16.68 15.51 -8.98
C MET A 291 -17.72 14.49 -9.45
N LEU A 292 -17.34 13.56 -10.32
CA LEU A 292 -18.22 12.47 -10.78
C LEU A 292 -18.52 11.46 -9.67
N LEU A 293 -17.54 11.19 -8.78
CA LEU A 293 -17.71 10.29 -7.63
C LEU A 293 -18.51 10.92 -6.50
N SER A 294 -18.35 12.22 -6.26
CA SER A 294 -18.87 12.91 -5.06
C SER A 294 -20.37 12.71 -4.80
N PRO A 295 -21.30 12.77 -5.77
CA PRO A 295 -22.71 12.57 -5.49
C PRO A 295 -23.02 11.15 -4.97
N THR A 296 -22.30 10.14 -5.45
CA THR A 296 -22.48 8.75 -5.02
C THR A 296 -21.90 8.55 -3.62
N LEU A 297 -20.75 9.13 -3.33
CA LEU A 297 -20.13 9.08 -2.02
C LEU A 297 -20.96 9.82 -0.96
N VAL A 298 -21.43 11.02 -1.26
CA VAL A 298 -22.31 11.81 -0.37
C VAL A 298 -23.59 11.05 -0.07
N LYS A 299 -24.22 10.46 -1.10
CA LYS A 299 -25.43 9.64 -0.91
C LYS A 299 -25.15 8.43 0.00
N ALA A 300 -24.04 7.71 -0.22
CA ALA A 300 -23.67 6.57 0.60
C ALA A 300 -23.37 6.99 2.06
N ALA A 301 -22.64 8.08 2.25
CA ALA A 301 -22.32 8.62 3.57
C ALA A 301 -23.56 9.11 4.32
N SER A 302 -24.48 9.84 3.66
CA SER A 302 -25.70 10.34 4.27
C SER A 302 -26.69 9.23 4.68
N SER A 303 -26.62 8.07 4.02
CA SER A 303 -27.40 6.89 4.35
C SER A 303 -26.83 6.09 5.53
N SER A 304 -25.60 6.39 5.94
CA SER A 304 -24.94 5.65 7.00
C SER A 304 -25.37 6.14 8.39
N ARG A 305 -25.23 5.25 9.38
CA ARG A 305 -25.43 5.61 10.81
C ARG A 305 -24.22 6.33 11.39
N PHE A 306 -23.14 6.40 10.64
CA PHE A 306 -21.90 7.02 11.06
C PHE A 306 -22.01 8.55 10.93
N LYS A 307 -21.85 9.26 12.05
CA LYS A 307 -21.87 10.73 12.08
C LYS A 307 -20.50 11.22 12.53
N PHE A 308 -19.91 12.10 11.74
CA PHE A 308 -18.68 12.79 12.13
C PHE A 308 -19.00 13.88 13.16
N SER A 309 -18.81 13.57 14.44
CA SER A 309 -19.05 14.53 15.52
C SER A 309 -18.08 15.72 15.50
N HIS A 310 -16.88 15.50 14.96
CA HIS A 310 -15.79 16.48 14.95
C HIS A 310 -15.12 16.55 13.56
N PRO A 311 -15.72 17.22 12.55
CA PRO A 311 -15.20 17.22 11.17
C PRO A 311 -13.78 17.80 11.06
N TRP A 312 -13.47 18.85 11.84
CA TRP A 312 -12.11 19.43 11.87
C TRP A 312 -11.04 18.49 12.39
N LEU A 313 -11.40 17.65 13.37
CA LEU A 313 -10.50 16.60 13.86
C LEU A 313 -10.25 15.53 12.78
N CYS A 314 -11.26 15.17 12.01
CA CYS A 314 -11.10 14.25 10.89
C CYS A 314 -10.14 14.82 9.83
N ILE A 315 -10.29 16.10 9.48
CA ILE A 315 -9.38 16.79 8.53
C ILE A 315 -7.95 16.79 9.09
N LEU A 316 -7.77 17.17 10.35
CA LEU A 316 -6.45 17.19 11.00
C LEU A 316 -5.80 15.80 11.00
N ILE A 317 -6.55 14.76 11.36
CA ILE A 317 -6.06 13.37 11.34
C ILE A 317 -5.66 12.98 9.91
N THR A 318 -6.49 13.28 8.90
CA THR A 318 -6.19 12.94 7.50
C THR A 318 -4.91 13.62 7.03
N VAL A 319 -4.75 14.93 7.26
CA VAL A 319 -3.54 15.68 6.90
C VAL A 319 -2.32 15.12 7.62
N THR A 320 -2.43 14.83 8.92
CA THR A 320 -1.33 14.27 9.72
C THR A 320 -0.94 12.89 9.22
N LEU A 321 -1.92 12.02 8.94
CA LEU A 321 -1.66 10.69 8.40
C LEU A 321 -1.01 10.76 7.02
N TYR A 322 -1.52 11.61 6.13
CA TYR A 322 -0.93 11.79 4.80
C TYR A 322 0.52 12.28 4.90
N SER A 323 0.78 13.32 5.70
CA SER A 323 2.13 13.85 5.91
C SER A 323 3.08 12.83 6.55
N SER A 324 2.58 11.90 7.37
CA SER A 324 3.42 10.88 8.01
C SER A 324 4.14 9.95 7.01
N PHE A 325 3.56 9.73 5.83
CA PHE A 325 4.21 8.95 4.77
C PHE A 325 5.44 9.64 4.19
N PHE A 326 5.51 10.97 4.23
CA PHE A 326 6.67 11.73 3.75
C PHE A 326 7.82 11.76 4.75
N PHE A 327 7.56 11.43 6.03
CA PHE A 327 8.55 11.56 7.09
C PHE A 327 9.79 10.69 6.88
N ALA A 328 9.63 9.44 6.46
CA ALA A 328 10.75 8.50 6.29
C ALA A 328 11.82 9.04 5.34
N HIS A 329 11.45 9.55 4.17
CA HIS A 329 12.40 10.13 3.21
C HIS A 329 12.86 11.54 3.59
N SER A 330 11.99 12.34 4.20
CA SER A 330 12.40 13.63 4.74
C SER A 330 13.49 13.49 5.80
N TYR A 331 13.36 12.51 6.70
CA TYR A 331 14.36 12.22 7.74
C TYR A 331 15.64 11.61 7.17
N ALA A 332 15.51 10.60 6.28
CA ALA A 332 16.66 9.86 5.80
C ALA A 332 17.51 10.67 4.81
N MET A 333 16.91 11.50 3.97
CA MET A 333 17.57 12.11 2.81
C MET A 333 17.20 13.58 2.59
N GLY A 334 16.33 14.17 3.37
CA GLY A 334 15.83 15.54 3.16
C GLY A 334 15.02 15.73 1.87
N THR A 335 14.53 14.66 1.23
CA THR A 335 13.83 14.69 -0.07
C THR A 335 12.46 14.01 0.01
N ARG A 336 11.66 14.11 -1.07
CA ARG A 336 10.40 13.35 -1.23
C ARG A 336 10.65 11.88 -1.63
N GLY A 337 11.87 11.54 -1.96
CA GLY A 337 12.23 10.23 -2.51
C GLY A 337 12.04 10.13 -4.02
N PRO A 338 12.53 9.03 -4.64
CA PRO A 338 12.43 8.76 -6.06
C PRO A 338 10.97 8.44 -6.49
N GLY A 339 10.73 8.31 -7.81
CA GLY A 339 9.42 8.09 -8.41
C GLY A 339 8.62 6.95 -7.78
N ARG A 340 9.28 5.82 -7.46
CA ARG A 340 8.66 4.67 -6.80
C ARG A 340 8.04 4.99 -5.43
N VAL A 341 8.65 5.90 -4.67
CA VAL A 341 8.10 6.39 -3.39
C VAL A 341 6.91 7.30 -3.65
N GLN A 342 7.03 8.19 -4.64
CA GLN A 342 6.00 9.15 -4.98
C GLN A 342 4.72 8.48 -5.50
N ASN A 343 4.80 7.24 -6.02
CA ASN A 343 3.64 6.42 -6.34
C ASN A 343 2.75 6.15 -5.11
N ILE A 344 3.34 5.90 -3.94
CA ILE A 344 2.57 5.74 -2.68
C ILE A 344 1.80 7.01 -2.36
N TYR A 345 2.44 8.16 -2.50
CA TYR A 345 1.80 9.46 -2.24
C TYR A 345 0.65 9.72 -3.22
N SER A 346 0.84 9.34 -4.51
CA SER A 346 -0.22 9.41 -5.53
C SER A 346 -1.40 8.50 -5.21
N TYR A 347 -1.17 7.31 -4.65
CA TYR A 347 -2.24 6.41 -4.28
C TYR A 347 -3.01 6.92 -3.05
N LEU A 348 -2.30 7.48 -2.09
CA LEU A 348 -2.87 7.92 -0.82
C LEU A 348 -3.71 9.18 -0.92
N HIS A 349 -3.35 10.14 -1.79
CA HIS A 349 -4.13 11.37 -1.90
C HIS A 349 -5.53 11.17 -2.52
N LEU A 350 -5.78 10.01 -3.11
CA LEU A 350 -7.09 9.63 -3.61
C LEU A 350 -8.06 9.16 -2.51
N TRP A 351 -7.52 8.74 -1.33
CA TRP A 351 -8.32 8.30 -0.18
C TRP A 351 -8.75 9.47 0.71
#